data_882079762c57dfd030a0a5f282d134e5
#
_entry.id   882079762c57dfd030a0a5f282d134e5
#
_cell.length_a   1.000
_cell.length_b   1.000
_cell.length_c   1.000
_cell.angle_alpha   90.00
_cell.angle_beta   90.00
_cell.angle_gamma   90.00
#
_symmetry.space_group_name_H-M   'P 1'
#
loop_
_entity.id
_entity.type
_entity.pdbx_description
1 polymer ?
#
loop_
_entity_poly.entity_id
_entity_poly.type
_entity_poly.pdbx_seq_one_letter_code
_entity_poly.pdbx_strand_id
1 'polypeptide(L)'
;MTDTAETETPFHLRGNYAPVMEEVTAFDLAVTGSIPAELSGRYLRNGANPKSGWSPHWFAGDGMIHGVELRDGAAQWYRNRWVQTRSLHEPKARMIDADGSIDRTIGVNNTHVIGHAGKILALVESSFPCELSPDLDTVGVYDYNGKLDSAMTAHPKLCPVTGELHFFGYGFFEPYLTYNRVSAQGELIQSEPIDVTGPTMIHDFSITENHVIFMDLPVVFDFDKAMTGGMPYRWDDDYPTRVGVMPRSTADTSYGNADVTWFDVDPCYVFHPMNSFEDAAGQIIMDTARYPELWRQD
;
A
#
# COMPACT_ATOMS: atom_id res chain seq x y z
N MET A 1 32.80 33.16 10.94
CA MET A 1 32.92 31.72 11.14
C MET A 1 31.48 31.21 11.19
N THR A 2 30.99 30.68 10.10
CA THR A 2 29.66 30.09 10.03
C THR A 2 29.77 28.69 10.59
N ASP A 3 29.22 28.49 11.79
CA ASP A 3 29.05 27.21 12.41
C ASP A 3 28.08 26.39 11.56
N THR A 4 28.63 25.55 10.69
CA THR A 4 27.87 24.53 9.98
C THR A 4 27.61 23.43 10.99
N ALA A 5 26.48 23.53 11.72
CA ALA A 5 25.97 22.40 12.47
C ALA A 5 25.93 21.19 11.52
N GLU A 6 26.76 20.19 11.77
CA GLU A 6 26.62 18.88 11.11
C GLU A 6 25.22 18.39 11.42
N THR A 7 24.34 18.45 10.45
CA THR A 7 22.99 17.89 10.61
C THR A 7 23.15 16.39 10.80
N GLU A 8 22.84 15.95 12.03
CA GLU A 8 22.93 14.53 12.39
C GLU A 8 22.11 13.70 11.40
N THR A 9 22.67 12.61 10.87
CA THR A 9 21.95 11.71 9.96
C THR A 9 20.65 11.24 10.61
N PRO A 10 19.50 11.41 9.98
CA PRO A 10 18.20 10.98 10.52
C PRO A 10 18.21 9.52 10.96
N PHE A 11 17.45 9.17 11.99
CA PHE A 11 17.42 7.81 12.55
C PHE A 11 17.05 6.75 11.51
N HIS A 12 16.20 7.08 10.56
CA HIS A 12 15.73 6.18 9.48
C HIS A 12 16.76 5.97 8.36
N LEU A 13 17.94 6.58 8.44
CA LEU A 13 19.04 6.42 7.48
C LEU A 13 20.33 5.89 8.13
N ARG A 14 20.28 5.41 9.38
CA ARG A 14 21.46 4.94 10.11
C ARG A 14 21.25 3.60 10.81
N GLY A 15 22.35 2.94 11.17
CA GLY A 15 22.32 1.64 11.87
C GLY A 15 21.63 0.57 11.05
N ASN A 16 20.68 -0.13 11.64
CA ASN A 16 19.90 -1.17 10.97
C ASN A 16 18.96 -0.64 9.89
N TYR A 17 18.76 0.67 9.84
CA TYR A 17 17.91 1.36 8.86
C TYR A 17 18.71 2.03 7.74
N ALA A 18 20.04 1.92 7.78
CA ALA A 18 20.87 2.48 6.73
C ALA A 18 20.50 1.91 5.36
N PRO A 19 20.40 2.74 4.32
CA PRO A 19 20.07 2.27 2.98
C PRO A 19 21.06 1.23 2.47
N VAL A 20 20.55 0.20 1.80
CA VAL A 20 21.35 -0.75 1.03
C VAL A 20 21.73 -0.08 -0.29
N MET A 21 23.03 0.04 -0.58
CA MET A 21 23.53 0.84 -1.70
C MET A 21 23.81 0.02 -2.96
N GLU A 22 23.70 -1.30 -2.90
CA GLU A 22 24.04 -2.19 -4.02
C GLU A 22 22.98 -3.26 -4.23
N GLU A 23 22.75 -3.59 -5.50
CA GLU A 23 21.99 -4.78 -5.88
C GLU A 23 22.90 -6.00 -5.86
N VAL A 24 22.46 -7.04 -5.18
CA VAL A 24 23.20 -8.29 -5.01
C VAL A 24 22.39 -9.47 -5.53
N THR A 25 23.07 -10.45 -6.09
CA THR A 25 22.56 -11.80 -6.29
C THR A 25 23.57 -12.76 -5.64
N ALA A 26 23.13 -13.54 -4.67
CA ALA A 26 23.95 -14.51 -3.98
C ALA A 26 23.34 -15.91 -4.12
N PHE A 27 24.22 -16.89 -4.34
CA PHE A 27 23.92 -18.31 -4.36
C PHE A 27 24.69 -18.98 -3.21
N ASP A 28 24.47 -20.25 -3.01
CA ASP A 28 25.14 -21.04 -1.97
C ASP A 28 24.99 -20.44 -0.57
N LEU A 29 23.77 -20.07 -0.23
CA LEU A 29 23.43 -19.42 1.02
C LEU A 29 23.66 -20.37 2.21
N ALA A 30 24.39 -19.89 3.22
CA ALA A 30 24.59 -20.66 4.46
C ALA A 30 23.26 -20.72 5.23
N VAL A 31 22.84 -21.95 5.56
CA VAL A 31 21.63 -22.23 6.34
C VAL A 31 22.03 -22.79 7.70
N THR A 32 21.48 -22.22 8.79
CA THR A 32 21.57 -22.78 10.12
C THR A 32 20.26 -23.48 10.47
N GLY A 33 20.31 -24.76 10.79
CA GLY A 33 19.13 -25.61 10.98
C GLY A 33 18.67 -26.25 9.68
N SER A 34 17.38 -26.47 9.50
CA SER A 34 16.79 -27.09 8.32
C SER A 34 15.60 -26.27 7.79
N ILE A 35 15.52 -26.17 6.47
CA ILE A 35 14.35 -25.60 5.78
C ILE A 35 13.40 -26.75 5.47
N PRO A 36 12.11 -26.68 5.85
CA PRO A 36 11.13 -27.69 5.47
C PRO A 36 11.02 -27.82 3.94
N ALA A 37 11.03 -29.03 3.42
CA ALA A 37 10.98 -29.28 1.98
C ALA A 37 9.66 -28.81 1.33
N GLU A 38 8.60 -28.69 2.13
CA GLU A 38 7.27 -28.21 1.73
C GLU A 38 7.27 -26.72 1.42
N LEU A 39 8.23 -25.94 1.95
CA LEU A 39 8.38 -24.53 1.63
C LEU A 39 9.00 -24.38 0.25
N SER A 40 8.15 -24.19 -0.75
CA SER A 40 8.54 -23.98 -2.14
C SER A 40 7.95 -22.67 -2.65
N GLY A 41 8.79 -21.77 -3.15
CA GLY A 41 8.41 -20.47 -3.64
C GLY A 41 9.41 -19.38 -3.25
N ARG A 42 8.91 -18.15 -3.09
CA ARG A 42 9.74 -16.99 -2.76
C ARG A 42 9.24 -16.28 -1.50
N TYR A 43 10.13 -16.08 -0.56
CA TYR A 43 9.93 -15.11 0.50
C TYR A 43 10.36 -13.75 -0.02
N LEU A 44 9.43 -12.80 -0.08
CA LEU A 44 9.67 -11.46 -0.61
C LEU A 44 9.37 -10.41 0.46
N ARG A 45 10.15 -9.34 0.44
CA ARG A 45 9.94 -8.14 1.25
C ARG A 45 10.20 -6.91 0.41
N ASN A 46 9.31 -5.91 0.51
CA ASN A 46 9.51 -4.58 -0.04
C ASN A 46 9.84 -3.59 1.10
N GLY A 47 10.52 -2.52 0.78
CA GLY A 47 10.81 -1.46 1.74
C GLY A 47 11.35 -0.21 1.08
N ALA A 48 11.19 0.92 1.76
CA ALA A 48 11.78 2.19 1.35
C ALA A 48 13.30 2.13 1.50
N ASN A 49 14.01 2.29 0.39
CA ASN A 49 15.47 2.24 0.32
C ASN A 49 15.96 3.32 -0.65
N PRO A 50 16.19 4.55 -0.19
CA PRO A 50 16.57 5.65 -1.08
C PRO A 50 17.89 5.35 -1.80
N LYS A 51 17.86 5.29 -3.13
CA LYS A 51 19.02 5.01 -3.97
C LYS A 51 20.11 6.09 -3.86
N SER A 52 19.70 7.32 -3.55
CA SER A 52 20.62 8.42 -3.28
C SER A 52 21.33 8.31 -1.92
N GLY A 53 20.91 7.38 -1.04
CA GLY A 53 21.35 7.28 0.35
C GLY A 53 20.66 8.26 1.29
N TRP A 54 19.72 9.10 0.80
CA TRP A 54 19.01 10.09 1.58
C TRP A 54 17.53 10.19 1.21
N SER A 55 16.67 10.39 2.21
CA SER A 55 15.27 10.76 2.02
C SER A 55 14.80 11.67 3.16
N PRO A 56 13.82 12.57 2.92
CA PRO A 56 13.33 13.49 3.94
C PRO A 56 12.49 12.79 5.02
N HIS A 57 11.96 11.62 4.74
CA HIS A 57 11.07 10.88 5.63
C HIS A 57 11.23 9.37 5.42
N TRP A 58 10.91 8.56 6.44
CA TRP A 58 10.98 7.10 6.38
C TRP A 58 10.22 6.51 5.18
N PHE A 59 9.06 7.06 4.85
CA PHE A 59 8.21 6.55 3.76
C PHE A 59 8.64 7.02 2.36
N ALA A 60 9.59 7.94 2.25
CA ALA A 60 9.93 8.61 1.00
C ALA A 60 11.12 8.01 0.24
N GLY A 61 11.56 6.81 0.59
CA GLY A 61 12.64 6.11 -0.14
C GLY A 61 12.14 5.37 -1.36
N ASP A 62 13.05 5.08 -2.31
CA ASP A 62 12.74 4.24 -3.47
C ASP A 62 12.42 2.80 -3.04
N GLY A 63 11.56 2.11 -3.77
CA GLY A 63 11.22 0.72 -3.49
C GLY A 63 12.39 -0.22 -3.77
N MET A 64 12.73 -1.07 -2.80
CA MET A 64 13.68 -2.16 -3.00
C MET A 64 13.06 -3.47 -2.54
N ILE A 65 13.00 -4.44 -3.45
CA ILE A 65 12.56 -5.79 -3.14
C ILE A 65 13.76 -6.62 -2.71
N HIS A 66 13.58 -7.37 -1.62
CA HIS A 66 14.50 -8.41 -1.18
C HIS A 66 13.78 -9.76 -1.29
N GLY A 67 14.43 -10.75 -1.86
CA GLY A 67 13.85 -12.07 -2.07
C GLY A 67 14.81 -13.20 -1.79
N VAL A 68 14.24 -14.30 -1.25
CA VAL A 68 14.91 -15.60 -1.15
C VAL A 68 14.02 -16.62 -1.83
N GLU A 69 14.57 -17.36 -2.80
CA GLU A 69 13.88 -18.53 -3.36
C GLU A 69 14.16 -19.76 -2.51
N LEU A 70 13.07 -20.43 -2.11
CA LEU A 70 13.11 -21.69 -1.36
C LEU A 70 12.59 -22.81 -2.25
N ARG A 71 13.31 -23.93 -2.30
CA ARG A 71 12.90 -25.13 -3.03
C ARG A 71 13.64 -26.35 -2.52
N ASP A 72 12.92 -27.45 -2.35
CA ASP A 72 13.44 -28.74 -1.96
C ASP A 72 14.32 -28.69 -0.68
N GLY A 73 13.90 -27.92 0.32
CA GLY A 73 14.61 -27.76 1.58
C GLY A 73 15.90 -26.93 1.52
N ALA A 74 16.09 -26.15 0.45
CA ALA A 74 17.25 -25.29 0.24
C ALA A 74 16.87 -23.86 -0.14
N ALA A 75 17.70 -22.90 0.28
CA ALA A 75 17.65 -21.52 -0.20
C ALA A 75 18.48 -21.45 -1.50
N GLN A 76 17.81 -21.27 -2.62
CA GLN A 76 18.42 -21.33 -3.96
C GLN A 76 19.23 -20.08 -4.27
N TRP A 77 18.66 -18.91 -3.98
CA TRP A 77 19.30 -17.63 -4.15
C TRP A 77 18.71 -16.58 -3.19
N TYR A 78 19.48 -15.53 -2.92
CA TYR A 78 19.03 -14.24 -2.39
C TYR A 78 19.24 -13.18 -3.45
N ARG A 79 18.27 -12.28 -3.61
CA ARG A 79 18.38 -11.07 -4.46
C ARG A 79 17.76 -9.88 -3.80
N ASN A 80 18.34 -8.71 -4.08
CA ASN A 80 17.69 -7.44 -3.87
C ASN A 80 17.73 -6.61 -5.15
N ARG A 81 16.63 -5.92 -5.45
CA ARG A 81 16.48 -5.08 -6.65
C ARG A 81 15.67 -3.83 -6.32
N TRP A 82 16.14 -2.69 -6.81
CA TRP A 82 15.27 -1.52 -6.84
C TRP A 82 14.15 -1.74 -7.84
N VAL A 83 12.94 -1.34 -7.44
CA VAL A 83 11.82 -1.25 -8.36
C VAL A 83 12.12 -0.11 -9.33
N GLN A 84 12.27 -0.41 -10.63
CA GLN A 84 12.65 0.55 -11.65
C GLN A 84 11.45 1.43 -12.03
N THR A 85 11.00 2.25 -11.09
CA THR A 85 9.88 3.17 -11.26
C THR A 85 10.28 4.39 -12.07
N ARG A 86 9.29 5.12 -12.59
CA ARG A 86 9.56 6.40 -13.25
C ARG A 86 10.17 7.41 -12.28
N SER A 87 9.71 7.45 -11.01
CA SER A 87 10.29 8.32 -9.97
C SER A 87 11.78 8.09 -9.74
N LEU A 88 12.24 6.84 -9.83
CA LEU A 88 13.66 6.48 -9.68
C LEU A 88 14.53 7.06 -10.80
N HIS A 89 13.99 7.12 -12.03
CA HIS A 89 14.72 7.61 -13.22
C HIS A 89 14.51 9.09 -13.49
N GLU A 90 13.37 9.62 -13.09
CA GLU A 90 12.97 11.02 -13.26
C GLU A 90 12.66 11.66 -11.89
N PRO A 91 13.66 11.96 -11.04
CA PRO A 91 13.42 12.45 -9.66
C PRO A 91 12.68 13.79 -9.58
N LYS A 92 12.51 14.48 -10.70
CA LYS A 92 11.76 15.74 -10.80
C LYS A 92 10.34 15.56 -11.31
N ALA A 93 9.97 14.34 -11.72
CA ALA A 93 8.59 14.06 -12.14
C ALA A 93 7.65 14.26 -10.95
N ARG A 94 6.51 14.87 -11.22
CA ARG A 94 5.48 15.16 -10.21
C ARG A 94 4.24 14.34 -10.53
N MET A 95 3.66 13.75 -9.50
CA MET A 95 2.40 13.01 -9.63
C MET A 95 1.22 13.93 -9.98
N ILE A 96 1.25 15.17 -9.54
CA ILE A 96 0.21 16.17 -9.83
C ILE A 96 0.80 17.21 -10.78
N ASP A 97 0.21 17.31 -11.97
CA ASP A 97 0.58 18.30 -12.96
C ASP A 97 0.00 19.69 -12.66
N ALA A 98 0.47 20.70 -13.39
CA ALA A 98 0.06 22.08 -13.17
C ALA A 98 -1.44 22.35 -13.47
N ASP A 99 -2.08 21.49 -14.25
CA ASP A 99 -3.52 21.52 -14.55
C ASP A 99 -4.37 20.72 -13.55
N GLY A 100 -3.73 20.09 -12.54
CA GLY A 100 -4.37 19.28 -11.52
C GLY A 100 -4.57 17.80 -11.92
N SER A 101 -4.14 17.40 -13.13
CA SER A 101 -4.19 15.99 -13.52
C SER A 101 -3.22 15.14 -12.71
N ILE A 102 -3.59 13.88 -12.46
CA ILE A 102 -2.80 12.95 -11.66
C ILE A 102 -2.17 11.89 -12.56
N ASP A 103 -0.85 11.87 -12.63
CA ASP A 103 -0.10 10.80 -13.30
C ASP A 103 0.23 9.68 -12.30
N ARG A 104 -0.59 8.64 -12.26
CA ARG A 104 -0.44 7.48 -11.38
C ARG A 104 0.68 6.52 -11.78
N THR A 105 1.39 6.78 -12.88
CA THR A 105 2.61 6.04 -13.24
C THR A 105 3.81 6.50 -12.42
N ILE A 106 3.69 7.64 -11.73
CA ILE A 106 4.71 8.20 -10.84
C ILE A 106 4.47 7.70 -9.43
N GLY A 107 5.34 6.81 -8.95
CA GLY A 107 5.27 6.23 -7.62
C GLY A 107 6.62 5.64 -7.22
N VAL A 108 6.84 5.42 -5.94
CA VAL A 108 8.07 4.81 -5.40
C VAL A 108 7.93 3.30 -5.19
N ASN A 109 6.72 2.76 -5.17
CA ASN A 109 6.36 1.33 -5.03
C ASN A 109 7.18 0.61 -3.95
N ASN A 110 7.24 1.20 -2.75
CA ASN A 110 8.18 0.86 -1.69
C ASN A 110 7.53 0.21 -0.45
N THR A 111 6.23 -0.03 -0.46
CA THR A 111 5.50 -0.37 0.77
C THR A 111 5.27 -1.87 0.91
N HIS A 112 4.74 -2.52 -0.11
CA HIS A 112 4.36 -3.94 -0.05
C HIS A 112 4.69 -4.67 -1.34
N VAL A 113 4.74 -6.00 -1.28
CA VAL A 113 4.86 -6.87 -2.44
C VAL A 113 3.90 -8.04 -2.28
N ILE A 114 3.10 -8.30 -3.30
CA ILE A 114 2.09 -9.38 -3.29
C ILE A 114 2.21 -10.27 -4.53
N GLY A 115 1.69 -11.48 -4.41
CA GLY A 115 1.45 -12.37 -5.55
C GLY A 115 -0.05 -12.51 -5.81
N HIS A 116 -0.49 -12.29 -7.05
CA HIS A 116 -1.87 -12.55 -7.48
C HIS A 116 -1.93 -12.90 -8.95
N ALA A 117 -2.76 -13.89 -9.30
CA ALA A 117 -2.99 -14.32 -10.69
C ALA A 117 -1.70 -14.54 -11.50
N GLY A 118 -0.67 -15.13 -10.88
CA GLY A 118 0.62 -15.40 -11.52
C GLY A 118 1.56 -14.20 -11.65
N LYS A 119 1.18 -13.03 -11.15
CA LYS A 119 1.99 -11.81 -11.14
C LYS A 119 2.56 -11.52 -9.75
N ILE A 120 3.71 -10.86 -9.71
CA ILE A 120 4.29 -10.26 -8.51
C ILE A 120 4.16 -8.75 -8.66
N LEU A 121 3.53 -8.09 -7.70
CA LEU A 121 3.25 -6.66 -7.75
C LEU A 121 3.89 -5.94 -6.56
N ALA A 122 4.74 -4.96 -6.83
CA ALA A 122 5.23 -3.99 -5.85
C ALA A 122 4.24 -2.84 -5.73
N LEU A 123 3.88 -2.46 -4.51
CA LEU A 123 2.80 -1.54 -4.20
C LEU A 123 3.28 -0.31 -3.42
N VAL A 124 2.56 0.78 -3.65
CA VAL A 124 2.51 1.99 -2.81
C VAL A 124 1.10 2.58 -2.92
N GLU A 125 0.57 3.16 -1.86
CA GLU A 125 -0.85 3.55 -1.79
C GLU A 125 -1.26 4.72 -2.71
N SER A 126 -0.31 5.41 -3.34
CA SER A 126 -0.56 6.64 -4.12
C SER A 126 -0.53 6.46 -5.64
N SER A 127 -0.05 5.32 -6.16
CA SER A 127 0.16 5.10 -7.59
C SER A 127 -0.36 3.74 -8.08
N PHE A 128 -0.15 3.47 -9.36
CA PHE A 128 -0.36 2.12 -9.89
C PHE A 128 0.68 1.15 -9.34
N PRO A 129 0.34 -0.15 -9.19
CA PRO A 129 1.30 -1.20 -8.90
C PRO A 129 2.37 -1.31 -10.00
N CYS A 130 3.53 -1.85 -9.62
CA CYS A 130 4.59 -2.18 -10.54
C CYS A 130 4.78 -3.70 -10.61
N GLU A 131 4.67 -4.30 -11.79
CA GLU A 131 4.86 -5.72 -12.00
C GLU A 131 6.34 -6.08 -11.99
N LEU A 132 6.66 -7.17 -11.32
CA LEU A 132 8.00 -7.75 -11.24
C LEU A 132 8.01 -9.14 -11.88
N SER A 133 9.14 -9.49 -12.49
CA SER A 133 9.41 -10.85 -12.94
C SER A 133 9.64 -11.80 -11.75
N PRO A 134 9.59 -13.12 -11.97
CA PRO A 134 9.99 -14.09 -10.95
C PRO A 134 11.45 -13.92 -10.46
N ASP A 135 12.30 -13.26 -11.21
CA ASP A 135 13.69 -12.96 -10.87
C ASP A 135 13.87 -11.58 -10.22
N LEU A 136 12.76 -10.91 -9.89
CA LEU A 136 12.62 -9.59 -9.25
C LEU A 136 13.00 -8.41 -10.14
N ASP A 137 13.20 -8.63 -11.44
CA ASP A 137 13.38 -7.52 -12.38
C ASP A 137 12.04 -6.81 -12.62
N THR A 138 12.07 -5.50 -12.75
CA THR A 138 10.86 -4.72 -13.02
C THR A 138 10.39 -4.95 -14.45
N VAL A 139 9.14 -5.36 -14.60
CA VAL A 139 8.45 -5.48 -15.91
C VAL A 139 7.88 -4.14 -16.33
N GLY A 140 7.24 -3.42 -15.41
CA GLY A 140 6.67 -2.10 -15.64
C GLY A 140 5.44 -1.80 -14.80
N VAL A 141 4.84 -0.66 -15.05
CA VAL A 141 3.56 -0.25 -14.43
C VAL A 141 2.47 -1.22 -14.85
N TYR A 142 1.60 -1.59 -13.92
CA TYR A 142 0.48 -2.50 -14.15
C TYR A 142 -0.86 -1.85 -13.79
N ASP A 143 -1.64 -1.51 -14.80
CA ASP A 143 -2.92 -0.79 -14.70
C ASP A 143 -4.13 -1.67 -15.06
N TYR A 144 -3.99 -2.98 -14.96
CA TYR A 144 -5.02 -3.96 -15.34
C TYR A 144 -5.52 -3.77 -16.80
N ASN A 145 -4.57 -3.58 -17.73
CA ASN A 145 -4.81 -3.32 -19.16
C ASN A 145 -5.61 -2.03 -19.43
N GLY A 146 -5.30 -0.96 -18.72
CA GLY A 146 -5.95 0.35 -18.83
C GLY A 146 -7.34 0.41 -18.19
N LYS A 147 -7.70 -0.57 -17.35
CA LYS A 147 -8.99 -0.58 -16.65
C LYS A 147 -8.93 0.09 -15.27
N LEU A 148 -7.76 0.16 -14.67
CA LEU A 148 -7.57 0.81 -13.37
C LEU A 148 -7.33 2.30 -13.58
N ASP A 149 -8.21 3.13 -13.01
CA ASP A 149 -8.14 4.60 -13.06
C ASP A 149 -7.84 5.23 -11.68
N SER A 150 -7.89 4.46 -10.61
CA SER A 150 -7.52 4.87 -9.25
C SER A 150 -6.11 4.41 -8.88
N ALA A 151 -5.55 4.93 -7.79
CA ALA A 151 -4.41 4.33 -7.12
C ALA A 151 -4.76 2.92 -6.61
N MET A 152 -3.77 2.15 -6.17
CA MET A 152 -3.97 0.87 -5.50
C MET A 152 -3.36 0.92 -4.11
N THR A 153 -4.18 0.64 -3.07
CA THR A 153 -3.68 0.55 -1.69
C THR A 153 -2.49 -0.41 -1.58
N ALA A 154 -1.59 -0.13 -0.65
CA ALA A 154 -0.51 -1.06 -0.30
C ALA A 154 -0.98 -2.26 0.54
N HIS A 155 -2.25 -2.26 0.98
CA HIS A 155 -2.85 -3.28 1.85
C HIS A 155 -4.06 -4.01 1.21
N PRO A 156 -3.93 -4.54 -0.04
CA PRO A 156 -5.02 -5.29 -0.64
C PRO A 156 -5.33 -6.56 0.16
N LYS A 157 -6.55 -7.06 0.04
CA LYS A 157 -7.01 -8.26 0.73
C LYS A 157 -7.29 -9.36 -0.29
N LEU A 158 -6.58 -10.46 -0.16
CA LEU A 158 -6.83 -11.67 -0.95
C LEU A 158 -7.86 -12.55 -0.22
N CYS A 159 -9.00 -12.79 -0.86
CA CYS A 159 -10.01 -13.67 -0.32
C CYS A 159 -9.52 -15.14 -0.43
N PRO A 160 -9.34 -15.86 0.68
CA PRO A 160 -8.83 -17.23 0.65
C PRO A 160 -9.83 -18.23 0.06
N VAL A 161 -11.12 -17.85 -0.03
CA VAL A 161 -12.18 -18.72 -0.54
C VAL A 161 -12.37 -18.55 -2.04
N THR A 162 -12.46 -17.30 -2.53
CA THR A 162 -12.74 -17.01 -3.95
C THR A 162 -11.48 -16.76 -4.76
N GLY A 163 -10.34 -16.48 -4.14
CA GLY A 163 -9.12 -16.06 -4.82
C GLY A 163 -9.18 -14.64 -5.39
N GLU A 164 -10.26 -13.90 -5.13
CA GLU A 164 -10.40 -12.52 -5.55
C GLU A 164 -9.49 -11.58 -4.73
N LEU A 165 -8.94 -10.59 -5.40
CA LEU A 165 -8.18 -9.52 -4.76
C LEU A 165 -9.05 -8.28 -4.62
N HIS A 166 -9.20 -7.81 -3.38
CA HIS A 166 -9.94 -6.61 -3.03
C HIS A 166 -8.95 -5.51 -2.67
N PHE A 167 -9.16 -4.32 -3.20
CA PHE A 167 -8.35 -3.15 -2.87
C PHE A 167 -9.14 -1.87 -3.08
N PHE A 168 -8.60 -0.78 -2.63
CA PHE A 168 -9.10 0.55 -2.93
C PHE A 168 -7.97 1.45 -3.42
N GLY A 169 -8.33 2.54 -4.08
CA GLY A 169 -7.49 3.71 -4.27
C GLY A 169 -8.13 4.90 -3.59
N TYR A 170 -7.31 5.75 -2.96
CA TYR A 170 -7.79 7.02 -2.42
C TYR A 170 -7.00 8.18 -3.01
N GLY A 171 -7.54 9.38 -2.90
CA GLY A 171 -6.95 10.56 -3.52
C GLY A 171 -7.40 11.87 -2.88
N PHE A 172 -6.84 12.95 -3.40
CA PHE A 172 -7.04 14.31 -2.88
C PHE A 172 -8.19 15.05 -3.57
N PHE A 173 -8.71 14.50 -4.66
CA PHE A 173 -9.82 15.00 -5.45
C PHE A 173 -10.89 13.93 -5.58
N GLU A 174 -12.13 14.34 -5.79
CA GLU A 174 -13.25 13.42 -6.01
C GLU A 174 -13.05 12.56 -7.28
N PRO A 175 -13.40 11.27 -7.18
CA PRO A 175 -13.84 10.56 -6.00
C PRO A 175 -12.66 10.32 -5.03
N TYR A 176 -12.83 10.69 -3.74
CA TYR A 176 -11.77 10.54 -2.73
C TYR A 176 -11.42 9.10 -2.42
N LEU A 177 -12.35 8.17 -2.63
CA LEU A 177 -12.17 6.73 -2.41
C LEU A 177 -12.84 5.96 -3.55
N THR A 178 -12.12 4.98 -4.10
CA THR A 178 -12.63 4.06 -5.12
C THR A 178 -12.32 2.63 -4.68
N TYR A 179 -13.34 1.80 -4.54
CA TYR A 179 -13.18 0.39 -4.25
C TYR A 179 -13.03 -0.42 -5.55
N ASN A 180 -12.13 -1.38 -5.52
CA ASN A 180 -11.82 -2.24 -6.67
C ASN A 180 -11.80 -3.72 -6.29
N ARG A 181 -12.26 -4.57 -7.20
CA ARG A 181 -12.23 -6.02 -7.07
C ARG A 181 -11.67 -6.67 -8.34
N VAL A 182 -10.75 -7.58 -8.16
CA VAL A 182 -10.08 -8.32 -9.24
C VAL A 182 -10.41 -9.81 -9.09
N SER A 183 -10.76 -10.47 -10.18
CA SER A 183 -11.03 -11.91 -10.19
C SER A 183 -9.78 -12.74 -9.84
N ALA A 184 -9.97 -14.00 -9.48
CA ALA A 184 -8.86 -14.94 -9.26
C ALA A 184 -7.96 -15.10 -10.50
N GLN A 185 -8.44 -14.75 -11.69
CA GLN A 185 -7.70 -14.79 -12.96
C GLN A 185 -6.97 -13.47 -13.26
N GLY A 186 -7.09 -12.44 -12.40
CA GLY A 186 -6.39 -11.16 -12.55
C GLY A 186 -7.15 -10.13 -13.40
N GLU A 187 -8.45 -10.30 -13.62
CA GLU A 187 -9.28 -9.32 -14.32
C GLU A 187 -9.91 -8.34 -13.34
N LEU A 188 -9.78 -7.04 -13.59
CA LEU A 188 -10.53 -6.02 -12.84
C LEU A 188 -12.01 -6.13 -13.22
N ILE A 189 -12.83 -6.56 -12.24
CA ILE A 189 -14.25 -6.88 -12.45
C ILE A 189 -15.21 -5.90 -11.77
N GLN A 190 -14.69 -5.03 -10.88
CA GLN A 190 -15.47 -3.99 -10.22
C GLN A 190 -14.56 -2.80 -9.90
N SER A 191 -15.07 -1.59 -10.12
CA SER A 191 -14.43 -0.33 -9.74
C SER A 191 -15.55 0.67 -9.43
N GLU A 192 -15.70 1.07 -8.17
CA GLU A 192 -16.83 1.88 -7.72
C GLU A 192 -16.39 2.98 -6.75
N PRO A 193 -16.84 4.22 -6.94
CA PRO A 193 -16.60 5.28 -5.97
C PRO A 193 -17.38 5.00 -4.67
N ILE A 194 -16.71 5.29 -3.54
CA ILE A 194 -17.28 5.21 -2.20
C ILE A 194 -17.41 6.64 -1.65
N ASP A 195 -18.60 6.97 -1.17
CA ASP A 195 -18.91 8.30 -0.66
C ASP A 195 -18.33 8.51 0.74
N VAL A 196 -17.12 9.10 0.79
CA VAL A 196 -16.47 9.56 2.03
C VAL A 196 -16.57 11.09 2.11
N THR A 197 -16.43 11.63 3.32
CA THR A 197 -16.70 13.05 3.59
C THR A 197 -15.71 13.99 2.92
N GLY A 198 -14.47 13.55 2.69
CA GLY A 198 -13.41 14.37 2.13
C GLY A 198 -12.12 13.60 1.87
N PRO A 199 -11.01 14.30 1.61
CA PRO A 199 -9.72 13.69 1.30
C PRO A 199 -9.06 13.09 2.54
N THR A 200 -9.72 12.12 3.17
CA THR A 200 -9.22 11.39 4.34
C THR A 200 -8.09 10.44 3.95
N MET A 201 -7.12 10.27 4.83
CA MET A 201 -6.10 9.23 4.68
C MET A 201 -6.70 7.87 5.07
N ILE A 202 -7.02 7.07 4.09
CA ILE A 202 -7.44 5.68 4.31
C ILE A 202 -6.24 4.78 4.02
N HIS A 203 -5.57 4.32 5.08
CA HIS A 203 -4.35 3.54 4.92
C HIS A 203 -4.63 2.06 4.65
N ASP A 204 -5.61 1.51 5.34
CA ASP A 204 -6.00 0.10 5.25
C ASP A 204 -7.52 -0.07 5.38
N PHE A 205 -8.02 -1.27 5.14
CA PHE A 205 -9.42 -1.65 5.22
C PHE A 205 -9.54 -3.13 5.59
N SER A 206 -10.76 -3.65 5.74
CA SER A 206 -10.97 -5.06 6.01
C SER A 206 -11.99 -5.69 5.08
N ILE A 207 -11.90 -7.01 4.95
CA ILE A 207 -12.97 -7.84 4.39
C ILE A 207 -13.35 -8.92 5.39
N THR A 208 -14.63 -9.27 5.42
CA THR A 208 -15.16 -10.46 6.07
C THR A 208 -15.64 -11.46 5.02
N GLU A 209 -16.35 -12.49 5.41
CA GLU A 209 -16.96 -13.42 4.46
C GLU A 209 -17.93 -12.69 3.52
N ASN A 210 -18.77 -11.78 4.05
CA ASN A 210 -19.85 -11.16 3.30
C ASN A 210 -19.75 -9.63 3.16
N HIS A 211 -18.75 -8.97 3.78
CA HIS A 211 -18.67 -7.51 3.79
C HIS A 211 -17.27 -6.98 3.52
N VAL A 212 -17.22 -5.73 3.04
CA VAL A 212 -16.03 -4.87 2.99
C VAL A 212 -16.22 -3.77 4.04
N ILE A 213 -15.18 -3.43 4.79
CA ILE A 213 -15.23 -2.46 5.87
C ILE A 213 -14.24 -1.33 5.57
N PHE A 214 -14.76 -0.11 5.42
CA PHE A 214 -13.98 1.12 5.22
C PHE A 214 -13.91 1.93 6.50
N MET A 215 -12.84 2.71 6.66
CA MET A 215 -12.63 3.59 7.81
C MET A 215 -12.47 5.03 7.32
N ASP A 216 -13.51 5.85 7.51
CA ASP A 216 -13.53 7.27 7.17
C ASP A 216 -13.21 8.06 8.45
N LEU A 217 -11.91 8.37 8.64
CA LEU A 217 -11.33 8.80 9.91
C LEU A 217 -10.77 10.24 9.81
N PRO A 218 -10.57 10.95 10.95
CA PRO A 218 -10.30 12.39 10.99
C PRO A 218 -8.84 12.78 10.70
N VAL A 219 -8.12 12.01 9.89
CA VAL A 219 -6.83 12.42 9.34
C VAL A 219 -7.02 12.77 7.89
N VAL A 220 -6.90 14.05 7.56
CA VAL A 220 -7.22 14.59 6.25
C VAL A 220 -6.00 15.18 5.56
N PHE A 221 -6.02 15.21 4.24
CA PHE A 221 -4.98 15.81 3.44
C PHE A 221 -4.97 17.34 3.60
N ASP A 222 -3.77 17.89 3.75
CA ASP A 222 -3.51 19.31 3.94
C ASP A 222 -2.65 19.84 2.78
N PHE A 223 -3.25 20.61 1.88
CA PHE A 223 -2.56 21.15 0.71
C PHE A 223 -1.42 22.10 1.06
N ASP A 224 -1.58 22.90 2.13
CA ASP A 224 -0.55 23.86 2.55
C ASP A 224 0.68 23.12 3.05
N LYS A 225 0.49 22.06 3.85
CA LYS A 225 1.59 21.17 4.28
C LYS A 225 2.24 20.45 3.10
N ALA A 226 1.48 19.96 2.15
CA ALA A 226 2.00 19.32 0.95
C ALA A 226 2.94 20.25 0.15
N MET A 227 2.62 21.53 0.09
CA MET A 227 3.45 22.53 -0.61
C MET A 227 4.74 22.88 0.12
N THR A 228 4.82 22.65 1.42
CA THR A 228 6.02 22.89 2.24
C THR A 228 6.97 21.69 2.32
N GLY A 229 6.56 20.53 1.79
CA GLY A 229 7.39 19.32 1.73
C GLY A 229 7.37 18.47 3.01
N GLY A 230 6.46 18.75 3.95
CA GLY A 230 6.19 17.93 5.13
C GLY A 230 5.27 16.74 4.83
N MET A 231 4.88 15.99 5.88
CA MET A 231 3.83 14.98 5.78
C MET A 231 2.49 15.69 5.54
N PRO A 232 1.80 15.44 4.41
CA PRO A 232 0.69 16.26 3.96
C PRO A 232 -0.63 15.90 4.64
N TYR A 233 -0.61 15.56 5.92
CA TYR A 233 -1.79 15.18 6.67
C TYR A 233 -1.89 15.92 7.99
N ARG A 234 -3.12 16.12 8.45
CA ARG A 234 -3.44 16.69 9.75
C ARG A 234 -4.65 16.02 10.36
N TRP A 235 -4.74 16.06 11.67
CA TRP A 235 -5.98 15.76 12.39
C TRP A 235 -6.98 16.91 12.23
N ASP A 236 -8.25 16.56 11.98
CA ASP A 236 -9.34 17.50 11.86
C ASP A 236 -10.44 17.13 12.86
N ASP A 237 -10.62 17.95 13.90
CA ASP A 237 -11.61 17.71 14.96
C ASP A 237 -13.05 17.82 14.46
N ASP A 238 -13.30 18.53 13.37
CA ASP A 238 -14.60 18.72 12.76
C ASP A 238 -14.95 17.63 11.73
N TYR A 239 -13.99 16.77 11.37
CA TYR A 239 -14.22 15.69 10.42
C TYR A 239 -14.96 14.52 11.10
N PRO A 240 -16.02 13.97 10.48
CA PRO A 240 -16.73 12.83 11.06
C PRO A 240 -15.82 11.62 11.17
N THR A 241 -16.03 10.82 12.20
CA THR A 241 -15.32 9.55 12.39
C THR A 241 -16.31 8.42 12.27
N ARG A 242 -16.22 7.64 11.20
CA ARG A 242 -17.21 6.61 10.91
C ARG A 242 -16.59 5.38 10.24
N VAL A 243 -17.27 4.25 10.41
CA VAL A 243 -16.92 2.98 9.77
C VAL A 243 -18.03 2.62 8.79
N GLY A 244 -17.66 2.37 7.55
CA GLY A 244 -18.56 1.98 6.47
C GLY A 244 -18.55 0.47 6.26
N VAL A 245 -19.73 -0.12 6.17
CA VAL A 245 -19.91 -1.55 5.90
C VAL A 245 -20.67 -1.70 4.60
N MET A 246 -20.04 -2.36 3.63
CA MET A 246 -20.57 -2.63 2.30
C MET A 246 -20.70 -4.13 2.08
N PRO A 247 -21.87 -4.65 1.65
CA PRO A 247 -21.99 -6.06 1.28
C PRO A 247 -21.04 -6.43 0.14
N ARG A 248 -20.34 -7.54 0.28
CA ARG A 248 -19.59 -8.14 -0.82
C ARG A 248 -20.58 -8.78 -1.79
N SER A 249 -20.63 -8.29 -3.01
CA SER A 249 -21.34 -9.00 -4.05
C SER A 249 -20.56 -10.27 -4.42
N THR A 250 -21.14 -11.43 -4.16
CA THR A 250 -20.62 -12.72 -4.62
C THR A 250 -21.22 -13.11 -5.98
N ALA A 251 -22.23 -12.38 -6.44
CA ALA A 251 -22.89 -12.60 -7.72
C ALA A 251 -22.32 -11.66 -8.79
N ASP A 252 -22.39 -12.10 -10.03
CA ASP A 252 -22.11 -11.34 -11.24
C ASP A 252 -23.14 -10.19 -11.38
N THR A 253 -22.99 -9.19 -10.53
CA THR A 253 -23.85 -8.01 -10.56
C THR A 253 -23.12 -6.90 -11.27
N SER A 254 -23.67 -6.55 -12.42
CA SER A 254 -23.43 -5.28 -13.10
C SER A 254 -23.22 -4.12 -12.11
N TYR A 255 -22.14 -3.38 -12.32
CA TYR A 255 -21.81 -2.10 -11.74
C TYR A 255 -23.04 -1.32 -11.28
N GLY A 256 -23.15 -1.03 -10.01
CA GLY A 256 -24.23 -0.18 -9.50
C GLY A 256 -24.15 0.01 -7.98
N ASN A 257 -23.98 1.24 -7.57
CA ASN A 257 -24.05 1.82 -6.26
C ASN A 257 -23.59 0.93 -5.10
N ALA A 258 -22.37 1.15 -4.67
CA ALA A 258 -21.87 0.59 -3.43
C ALA A 258 -22.74 1.06 -2.26
N ASP A 259 -23.66 0.19 -1.83
CA ASP A 259 -24.57 0.46 -0.69
C ASP A 259 -23.74 0.35 0.60
N VAL A 260 -23.07 1.44 1.00
CA VAL A 260 -22.30 1.49 2.24
C VAL A 260 -23.20 2.01 3.37
N THR A 261 -23.34 1.22 4.41
CA THR A 261 -23.97 1.66 5.66
C THR A 261 -22.88 2.21 6.57
N TRP A 262 -23.01 3.49 6.95
CA TRP A 262 -22.06 4.18 7.80
C TRP A 262 -22.48 4.17 9.27
N PHE A 263 -21.52 3.93 10.16
CA PHE A 263 -21.69 3.92 11.62
C PHE A 263 -20.72 4.91 12.23
N ASP A 264 -21.23 5.88 12.99
CA ASP A 264 -20.40 6.81 13.74
C ASP A 264 -19.70 6.09 14.89
N VAL A 265 -18.42 6.42 15.09
CA VAL A 265 -17.58 5.89 16.17
C VAL A 265 -16.85 7.03 16.88
N ASP A 266 -16.30 6.75 18.06
CA ASP A 266 -15.47 7.74 18.76
C ASP A 266 -14.26 8.14 17.93
N PRO A 267 -13.87 9.44 17.91
CA PRO A 267 -12.71 9.91 17.18
C PRO A 267 -11.46 9.08 17.45
N CYS A 268 -10.87 8.59 16.38
CA CYS A 268 -9.64 7.78 16.44
C CYS A 268 -8.99 7.69 15.07
N TYR A 269 -7.76 7.22 15.03
CA TYR A 269 -7.12 6.76 13.81
C TYR A 269 -6.70 5.29 13.91
N VAL A 270 -6.77 4.59 12.80
CA VAL A 270 -6.36 3.20 12.66
C VAL A 270 -5.48 3.09 11.43
N PHE A 271 -4.24 2.64 11.61
CA PHE A 271 -3.39 2.30 10.47
C PHE A 271 -3.79 0.94 9.89
N HIS A 272 -3.78 -0.11 10.73
CA HIS A 272 -4.00 -1.46 10.27
C HIS A 272 -5.05 -2.18 11.11
N PRO A 273 -6.11 -2.72 10.52
CA PRO A 273 -6.94 -3.73 11.16
C PRO A 273 -6.11 -5.00 11.38
N MET A 274 -6.25 -5.61 12.55
CA MET A 274 -5.60 -6.86 12.88
C MET A 274 -6.37 -8.05 12.31
N ASN A 275 -7.70 -8.03 12.44
CA ASN A 275 -8.60 -9.05 11.93
C ASN A 275 -10.03 -8.52 11.81
N SER A 276 -10.85 -9.15 10.94
CA SER A 276 -12.28 -8.90 10.86
C SER A 276 -13.02 -10.18 10.49
N PHE A 277 -14.14 -10.44 11.15
CA PHE A 277 -14.94 -11.63 10.91
C PHE A 277 -16.42 -11.38 11.29
N GLU A 278 -17.27 -12.30 10.89
CA GLU A 278 -18.69 -12.34 11.26
C GLU A 278 -18.91 -13.49 12.24
N ASP A 279 -19.57 -13.20 13.36
CA ASP A 279 -19.90 -14.23 14.32
C ASP A 279 -21.19 -15.00 13.94
N ALA A 280 -21.54 -16.02 14.71
CA ALA A 280 -22.70 -16.85 14.46
C ALA A 280 -24.05 -16.09 14.60
N ALA A 281 -24.05 -14.89 15.18
CA ALA A 281 -25.21 -14.01 15.29
C ALA A 281 -25.28 -13.00 14.12
N GLY A 282 -24.30 -13.03 13.21
CA GLY A 282 -24.18 -12.10 12.09
C GLY A 282 -23.63 -10.72 12.49
N GLN A 283 -22.98 -10.62 13.67
CA GLN A 283 -22.30 -9.40 14.08
C GLN A 283 -20.93 -9.34 13.40
N ILE A 284 -20.59 -8.16 12.87
CA ILE A 284 -19.27 -7.89 12.30
C ILE A 284 -18.35 -7.43 13.43
N ILE A 285 -17.23 -8.10 13.59
CA ILE A 285 -16.22 -7.82 14.59
C ILE A 285 -14.94 -7.41 13.86
N MET A 286 -14.35 -6.29 14.27
CA MET A 286 -13.06 -5.81 13.75
C MET A 286 -12.11 -5.53 14.92
N ASP A 287 -11.02 -6.29 14.98
CA ASP A 287 -9.95 -6.08 15.95
C ASP A 287 -8.91 -5.13 15.39
N THR A 288 -8.60 -4.07 16.13
CA THR A 288 -7.68 -3.04 15.64
C THR A 288 -6.95 -2.30 16.77
N ALA A 289 -5.78 -1.77 16.47
CA ALA A 289 -5.07 -0.82 17.32
C ALA A 289 -5.57 0.60 17.01
N ARG A 290 -6.18 1.24 18.01
CA ARG A 290 -6.70 2.61 17.91
C ARG A 290 -5.73 3.62 18.47
N TYR A 291 -5.48 4.69 17.70
CA TYR A 291 -4.80 5.89 18.17
C TYR A 291 -5.84 6.96 18.49
N PRO A 292 -5.86 7.54 19.70
CA PRO A 292 -6.84 8.57 20.06
C PRO A 292 -6.67 9.86 19.24
N GLU A 293 -5.46 10.10 18.74
CA GLU A 293 -5.11 11.22 17.87
C GLU A 293 -3.82 10.92 17.09
N LEU A 294 -3.63 11.57 15.95
CA LEU A 294 -2.45 11.42 15.10
C LEU A 294 -2.20 12.72 14.32
N TRP A 295 -0.92 13.12 14.15
CA TRP A 295 -0.51 14.34 13.41
C TRP A 295 -1.19 15.64 13.87
N ARG A 296 -1.42 15.79 15.16
CA ARG A 296 -1.90 17.06 15.75
C ARG A 296 -0.80 18.11 15.86
N GLN A 297 0.41 17.65 16.11
CA GLN A 297 1.59 18.48 16.23
C GLN A 297 2.69 17.86 15.40
N ASP A 298 3.28 18.64 14.56
CA ASP A 298 4.47 18.28 13.79
C ASP A 298 5.72 18.86 14.42
#